data_f3ccd47634d5032646029cb09a08fe0f
#
_entry.id   f3ccd47634d5032646029cb09a08fe0f
#
_cell.length_a   1.000
_cell.length_b   1.000
_cell.length_c   1.000
_cell.angle_alpha   90.00
_cell.angle_beta   90.00
_cell.angle_gamma   90.00
#
_symmetry.space_group_name_H-M   'P 1'
#
loop_
_entity.id
_entity.type
_entity.pdbx_description
1 polymer ?
#
loop_
_entity_poly.entity_id
_entity_poly.type
_entity_poly.pdbx_seq_one_letter_code
_entity_poly.pdbx_strand_id
1 'polypeptide(L)'
;MTSSDIHENVRAYYREAARTGAKELAADGRWGASRYDDDTLARVPSAAADLSMGCGNPHAVVDLQPGETVLDLGSGAGLDVILSARRVGPTGRAYGIDFLDEMLHIARANAAEAGVTNAQFLHGMIENIPLADESVDVVISNCVINLAPDKVPVFAEIARVLRPGGRVAIFDVVAEDGLDRVTDASTDGNQWANCGAGALHHSAYLRVLAAAGLVEPSIQYTHNTGPGRHGAIVRARRP
;
A
#
# COMPACT_ATOMS: atom_id res chain seq x y z
N MET A 1 1.36 -11.63 -20.87
CA MET A 1 2.08 -10.44 -20.34
C MET A 1 3.23 -10.92 -19.48
N THR A 2 4.44 -10.41 -19.66
CA THR A 2 5.59 -10.70 -18.79
C THR A 2 5.53 -9.81 -17.53
N SER A 3 6.30 -10.17 -16.48
CA SER A 3 6.41 -9.31 -15.28
C SER A 3 6.89 -7.89 -15.64
N SER A 4 7.77 -7.75 -16.63
CA SER A 4 8.25 -6.46 -17.12
C SER A 4 7.12 -5.64 -17.76
N ASP A 5 6.25 -6.28 -18.57
CA ASP A 5 5.11 -5.60 -19.20
C ASP A 5 4.13 -5.08 -18.15
N ILE A 6 3.91 -5.84 -17.06
CA ILE A 6 3.04 -5.45 -15.97
C ILE A 6 3.60 -4.22 -15.25
N HIS A 7 4.88 -4.23 -14.87
CA HIS A 7 5.51 -3.08 -14.22
C HIS A 7 5.48 -1.83 -15.11
N GLU A 8 5.67 -1.97 -16.42
CA GLU A 8 5.64 -0.84 -17.35
C GLU A 8 4.23 -0.25 -17.48
N ASN A 9 3.19 -1.09 -17.58
CA ASN A 9 1.80 -0.65 -17.62
C ASN A 9 1.39 0.05 -16.33
N VAL A 10 1.73 -0.51 -15.17
CA VAL A 10 1.48 0.12 -13.86
C VAL A 10 2.20 1.47 -13.78
N ARG A 11 3.48 1.52 -14.21
CA ARG A 11 4.25 2.76 -14.23
C ARG A 11 3.61 3.84 -15.10
N ALA A 12 3.19 3.49 -16.31
CA ALA A 12 2.55 4.42 -17.24
C ALA A 12 1.24 4.99 -16.66
N TYR A 13 0.41 4.13 -16.07
CA TYR A 13 -0.87 4.50 -15.46
C TYR A 13 -0.69 5.48 -14.30
N TYR A 14 0.17 5.15 -13.33
CA TYR A 14 0.39 6.00 -12.15
C TYR A 14 1.19 7.28 -12.46
N ARG A 15 2.04 7.26 -13.49
CA ARG A 15 2.68 8.49 -13.99
C ARG A 15 1.66 9.45 -14.58
N GLU A 16 0.68 8.96 -15.33
CA GLU A 16 -0.39 9.81 -15.86
C GLU A 16 -1.27 10.34 -14.72
N ALA A 17 -1.61 9.52 -13.74
CA ALA A 17 -2.35 9.96 -12.56
C ALA A 17 -1.60 11.04 -11.76
N ALA A 18 -0.28 10.97 -11.65
CA ALA A 18 0.55 12.00 -11.01
C ALA A 18 0.49 13.35 -11.76
N ARG A 19 0.29 13.32 -13.09
CA ARG A 19 0.24 14.54 -13.93
C ARG A 19 -1.15 15.16 -13.99
N THR A 20 -2.19 14.35 -14.00
CA THR A 20 -3.58 14.79 -14.23
C THR A 20 -4.42 14.88 -12.96
N GLY A 21 -3.95 14.27 -11.87
CA GLY A 21 -4.70 14.06 -10.64
C GLY A 21 -5.56 12.79 -10.69
N ALA A 22 -5.84 12.22 -9.53
CA ALA A 22 -6.58 10.95 -9.38
C ALA A 22 -8.09 11.14 -9.23
N LYS A 23 -8.64 12.33 -9.45
CA LYS A 23 -10.04 12.70 -9.15
C LYS A 23 -11.09 11.82 -9.84
N GLU A 24 -10.81 11.33 -11.04
CA GLU A 24 -11.75 10.48 -11.77
C GLU A 24 -11.88 9.07 -11.16
N LEU A 25 -10.82 8.56 -10.54
CA LEU A 25 -10.79 7.26 -9.88
C LEU A 25 -11.51 7.27 -8.53
N ALA A 26 -11.53 8.40 -7.85
CA ALA A 26 -12.17 8.58 -6.55
C ALA A 26 -13.67 8.94 -6.66
N ALA A 27 -14.20 9.17 -7.87
CA ALA A 27 -15.54 9.70 -8.09
C ALA A 27 -16.69 8.81 -7.55
N ASP A 28 -16.45 7.50 -7.39
CA ASP A 28 -17.45 6.54 -6.89
C ASP A 28 -17.40 6.31 -5.36
N GLY A 29 -16.52 7.02 -4.65
CA GLY A 29 -16.39 6.95 -3.19
C GLY A 29 -15.78 5.64 -2.66
N ARG A 30 -15.29 4.76 -3.53
CA ARG A 30 -14.70 3.47 -3.16
C ARG A 30 -13.20 3.53 -2.96
N TRP A 31 -12.53 4.59 -3.46
CA TRP A 31 -11.09 4.71 -3.56
C TRP A 31 -10.58 6.05 -3.04
N GLY A 32 -9.30 6.09 -2.71
CA GLY A 32 -8.57 7.30 -2.42
C GLY A 32 -8.98 8.00 -1.12
N ALA A 33 -8.98 9.34 -1.15
CA ALA A 33 -9.24 10.18 0.02
C ALA A 33 -10.61 9.93 0.65
N SER A 34 -11.61 9.48 -0.11
CA SER A 34 -12.95 9.16 0.41
C SER A 34 -12.97 8.04 1.47
N ARG A 35 -11.86 7.31 1.63
CA ARG A 35 -11.70 6.26 2.65
C ARG A 35 -11.21 6.80 4.01
N TYR A 36 -10.89 8.07 4.10
CA TYR A 36 -10.44 8.75 5.31
C TYR A 36 -11.51 9.72 5.80
N ASP A 37 -11.61 9.92 7.10
CA ASP A 37 -12.47 10.94 7.69
C ASP A 37 -11.89 12.36 7.50
N ASP A 38 -12.76 13.37 7.59
CA ASP A 38 -12.40 14.77 7.37
C ASP A 38 -11.32 15.25 8.36
N ASP A 39 -11.35 14.81 9.61
CA ASP A 39 -10.38 15.16 10.63
C ASP A 39 -8.99 14.59 10.30
N THR A 40 -8.94 13.42 9.70
CA THR A 40 -7.70 12.80 9.21
C THR A 40 -7.17 13.57 8.00
N LEU A 41 -8.03 13.89 7.03
CA LEU A 41 -7.65 14.64 5.83
C LEU A 41 -7.20 16.08 6.15
N ALA A 42 -7.79 16.71 7.15
CA ALA A 42 -7.36 18.05 7.61
C ALA A 42 -5.92 18.10 8.14
N ARG A 43 -5.31 16.94 8.37
CA ARG A 43 -3.92 16.80 8.88
C ARG A 43 -2.89 16.63 7.78
N VAL A 44 -3.27 16.60 6.53
CA VAL A 44 -2.36 16.39 5.37
C VAL A 44 -2.62 17.46 4.31
N PRO A 45 -1.61 17.80 3.49
CA PRO A 45 -1.83 18.66 2.34
C PRO A 45 -2.87 18.09 1.38
N SER A 46 -3.69 18.95 0.78
CA SER A 46 -4.74 18.51 -0.15
C SER A 46 -4.16 17.74 -1.35
N ALA A 47 -2.97 18.10 -1.81
CA ALA A 47 -2.29 17.39 -2.90
C ALA A 47 -1.96 15.92 -2.55
N ALA A 48 -1.69 15.60 -1.28
CA ALA A 48 -1.51 14.22 -0.84
C ALA A 48 -2.84 13.45 -0.86
N ALA A 49 -3.93 14.09 -0.45
CA ALA A 49 -5.26 13.51 -0.47
C ALA A 49 -5.79 13.32 -1.91
N ASP A 50 -5.65 14.35 -2.77
CA ASP A 50 -6.13 14.36 -4.16
C ASP A 50 -5.48 13.27 -5.03
N LEU A 51 -4.27 12.84 -4.70
CA LEU A 51 -3.53 11.77 -5.39
C LEU A 51 -3.60 10.41 -4.69
N SER A 52 -4.37 10.29 -3.61
CA SER A 52 -4.59 9.00 -2.96
C SER A 52 -5.47 8.09 -3.83
N MET A 53 -5.02 6.88 -4.09
CA MET A 53 -5.69 5.87 -4.91
C MET A 53 -5.89 4.54 -4.16
N GLY A 54 -5.69 4.54 -2.85
CA GLY A 54 -5.86 3.35 -2.02
C GLY A 54 -7.32 2.91 -1.87
N CYS A 55 -7.54 1.66 -1.55
CA CYS A 55 -8.86 1.08 -1.34
C CYS A 55 -9.31 1.08 0.14
N GLY A 56 -8.50 1.64 1.04
CA GLY A 56 -8.80 1.65 2.46
C GLY A 56 -8.07 2.74 3.23
N ASN A 57 -8.13 2.61 4.55
CA ASN A 57 -7.43 3.49 5.50
C ASN A 57 -6.61 2.62 6.46
N PRO A 58 -5.30 2.41 6.19
CA PRO A 58 -4.43 1.63 7.08
C PRO A 58 -4.39 2.18 8.51
N HIS A 59 -4.53 3.51 8.66
CA HIS A 59 -4.49 4.18 9.96
C HIS A 59 -5.71 3.91 10.85
N ALA A 60 -6.82 3.47 10.28
CA ALA A 60 -7.98 3.05 11.06
C ALA A 60 -7.78 1.71 11.76
N VAL A 61 -6.78 0.93 11.32
CA VAL A 61 -6.61 -0.48 11.73
C VAL A 61 -5.23 -0.81 12.27
N VAL A 62 -4.26 0.10 12.10
CA VAL A 62 -2.92 -0.03 12.67
C VAL A 62 -2.80 0.83 13.94
N ASP A 63 -2.43 0.20 15.05
CA ASP A 63 -2.14 0.90 16.29
C ASP A 63 -0.66 1.28 16.33
N LEU A 64 -0.32 2.46 15.77
CA LEU A 64 1.04 2.99 15.77
C LEU A 64 1.39 3.61 17.11
N GLN A 65 2.52 3.20 17.67
CA GLN A 65 3.02 3.68 18.96
C GLN A 65 4.09 4.77 18.77
N PRO A 66 4.18 5.74 19.68
CA PRO A 66 5.28 6.71 19.68
C PRO A 66 6.65 6.03 19.66
N GLY A 67 7.54 6.51 18.79
CA GLY A 67 8.90 5.98 18.65
C GLY A 67 9.04 4.84 17.63
N GLU A 68 7.96 4.28 17.10
CA GLU A 68 8.05 3.22 16.09
C GLU A 68 8.60 3.72 14.76
N THR A 69 9.19 2.79 14.03
CA THR A 69 9.60 2.94 12.64
C THR A 69 8.57 2.26 11.73
N VAL A 70 7.94 3.02 10.87
CA VAL A 70 6.88 2.55 9.93
C VAL A 70 7.41 2.57 8.50
N LEU A 71 7.07 1.58 7.71
CA LEU A 71 7.28 1.54 6.26
C LEU A 71 5.94 1.45 5.54
N ASP A 72 5.70 2.37 4.62
CA ASP A 72 4.57 2.35 3.69
C ASP A 72 5.02 1.89 2.30
N LEU A 73 4.43 0.81 1.81
CA LEU A 73 4.74 0.23 0.50
C LEU A 73 3.85 0.87 -0.57
N GLY A 74 4.49 1.48 -1.58
CA GLY A 74 3.81 2.23 -2.63
C GLY A 74 3.19 3.52 -2.10
N SER A 75 4.02 4.35 -1.48
CA SER A 75 3.60 5.52 -0.72
C SER A 75 2.94 6.63 -1.56
N GLY A 76 3.05 6.56 -2.89
CA GLY A 76 2.47 7.57 -3.79
C GLY A 76 2.84 8.99 -3.38
N ALA A 77 1.85 9.86 -3.25
CA ALA A 77 2.01 11.27 -2.85
C ALA A 77 2.26 11.48 -1.34
N GLY A 78 2.43 10.40 -0.55
CA GLY A 78 2.90 10.44 0.84
C GLY A 78 1.81 10.60 1.90
N LEU A 79 0.53 10.41 1.59
CA LEU A 79 -0.57 10.54 2.55
C LEU A 79 -0.33 9.70 3.81
N ASP A 80 -0.19 8.38 3.65
CA ASP A 80 -0.07 7.44 4.76
C ASP A 80 1.27 7.58 5.49
N VAL A 81 2.33 8.01 4.80
CA VAL A 81 3.63 8.32 5.42
C VAL A 81 3.54 9.54 6.33
N ILE A 82 2.89 10.63 5.88
CA ILE A 82 2.71 11.84 6.69
C ILE A 82 1.87 11.55 7.93
N LEU A 83 0.79 10.78 7.80
CA LEU A 83 -0.04 10.36 8.92
C LEU A 83 0.74 9.48 9.90
N SER A 84 1.54 8.52 9.40
CA SER A 84 2.42 7.68 10.20
C SER A 84 3.44 8.51 10.97
N ALA A 85 4.14 9.42 10.29
CA ALA A 85 5.16 10.29 10.88
C ALA A 85 4.60 11.11 12.07
N ARG A 86 3.38 11.63 11.93
CA ARG A 86 2.68 12.36 12.99
C ARG A 86 2.33 11.46 14.18
N ARG A 87 1.85 10.23 13.90
CA ARG A 87 1.45 9.28 14.97
C ARG A 87 2.63 8.76 15.78
N VAL A 88 3.72 8.40 15.10
CA VAL A 88 4.91 7.89 15.81
C VAL A 88 5.72 8.99 16.51
N GLY A 89 5.43 10.27 16.19
CA GLY A 89 6.03 11.42 16.86
C GLY A 89 7.52 11.62 16.53
N PRO A 90 8.18 12.59 17.20
CA PRO A 90 9.52 13.02 16.81
C PRO A 90 10.63 11.99 17.08
N THR A 91 10.38 10.99 17.90
CA THR A 91 11.32 9.90 18.18
C THR A 91 11.14 8.70 17.25
N GLY A 92 10.01 8.62 16.56
CA GLY A 92 9.73 7.61 15.53
C GLY A 92 10.11 8.07 14.14
N ARG A 93 9.94 7.18 13.16
CA ARG A 93 10.25 7.44 11.76
C ARG A 93 9.22 6.80 10.84
N ALA A 94 8.90 7.48 9.73
CA ALA A 94 8.08 6.91 8.67
C ALA A 94 8.87 6.90 7.36
N TYR A 95 8.95 5.74 6.73
CA TYR A 95 9.50 5.56 5.40
C TYR A 95 8.35 5.34 4.41
N GLY A 96 8.46 5.94 3.22
CA GLY A 96 7.64 5.60 2.07
C GLY A 96 8.52 5.08 0.95
N ILE A 97 8.14 3.97 0.34
CA ILE A 97 8.81 3.47 -0.86
C ILE A 97 7.87 3.60 -2.05
N ASP A 98 8.39 4.10 -3.16
CA ASP A 98 7.68 4.13 -4.44
C ASP A 98 8.70 3.98 -5.58
N PHE A 99 8.26 3.43 -6.72
CA PHE A 99 9.12 3.25 -7.88
C PHE A 99 9.02 4.39 -8.91
N LEU A 100 8.14 5.39 -8.64
CA LEU A 100 7.95 6.58 -9.47
C LEU A 100 8.61 7.81 -8.84
N ASP A 101 9.64 8.35 -9.48
CA ASP A 101 10.30 9.57 -9.02
C ASP A 101 9.34 10.77 -8.95
N GLU A 102 8.35 10.83 -9.86
CA GLU A 102 7.32 11.86 -9.89
C GLU A 102 6.48 11.84 -8.60
N MET A 103 6.06 10.65 -8.14
CA MET A 103 5.32 10.50 -6.87
C MET A 103 6.19 10.86 -5.67
N LEU A 104 7.44 10.42 -5.63
CA LEU A 104 8.37 10.74 -4.55
C LEU A 104 8.69 12.23 -4.46
N HIS A 105 8.73 12.93 -5.60
CA HIS A 105 8.90 14.38 -5.62
C HIS A 105 7.71 15.07 -4.95
N ILE A 106 6.50 14.70 -5.33
CA ILE A 106 5.26 15.23 -4.74
C ILE A 106 5.19 14.89 -3.24
N ALA A 107 5.50 13.66 -2.86
CA ALA A 107 5.49 13.20 -1.47
C ALA A 107 6.44 14.01 -0.58
N ARG A 108 7.64 14.33 -1.06
CA ARG A 108 8.61 15.19 -0.34
C ARG A 108 8.09 16.60 -0.17
N ALA A 109 7.48 17.17 -1.20
CA ALA A 109 6.85 18.50 -1.13
C ALA A 109 5.71 18.52 -0.11
N ASN A 110 4.83 17.52 -0.14
CA ASN A 110 3.73 17.37 0.80
C ASN A 110 4.21 17.20 2.25
N ALA A 111 5.25 16.40 2.47
CA ALA A 111 5.83 16.24 3.82
C ALA A 111 6.43 17.54 4.36
N ALA A 112 7.09 18.31 3.50
CA ALA A 112 7.63 19.63 3.86
C ALA A 112 6.49 20.62 4.20
N GLU A 113 5.44 20.69 3.38
CA GLU A 113 4.25 21.51 3.63
C GLU A 113 3.54 21.11 4.93
N ALA A 114 3.44 19.81 5.20
CA ALA A 114 2.87 19.27 6.44
C ALA A 114 3.75 19.52 7.68
N GLY A 115 4.98 20.01 7.50
CA GLY A 115 5.94 20.26 8.59
C GLY A 115 6.44 18.98 9.28
N VAL A 116 6.36 17.81 8.63
CA VAL A 116 6.89 16.56 9.17
C VAL A 116 8.37 16.41 8.78
N THR A 117 9.22 16.19 9.80
CA THR A 117 10.68 16.07 9.62
C THR A 117 11.22 14.66 9.77
N ASN A 118 10.37 13.74 10.23
CA ASN A 118 10.68 12.33 10.47
C ASN A 118 10.11 11.40 9.38
N ALA A 119 9.69 11.96 8.25
CA ALA A 119 9.32 11.21 7.04
C ALA A 119 10.48 11.15 6.05
N GLN A 120 10.69 9.99 5.43
CA GLN A 120 11.71 9.79 4.39
C GLN A 120 11.15 8.96 3.24
N PHE A 121 11.40 9.42 2.00
CA PHE A 121 10.89 8.78 0.80
C PHE A 121 12.02 8.18 -0.02
N LEU A 122 11.92 6.89 -0.30
CA LEU A 122 12.93 6.05 -0.95
C LEU A 122 12.43 5.60 -2.31
N HIS A 123 13.30 5.69 -3.32
CA HIS A 123 13.03 5.09 -4.62
C HIS A 123 13.36 3.59 -4.56
N GLY A 124 12.41 2.74 -4.97
CA GLY A 124 12.62 1.30 -4.99
C GLY A 124 11.36 0.52 -5.35
N MET A 125 11.55 -0.76 -5.57
CA MET A 125 10.47 -1.73 -5.80
C MET A 125 10.10 -2.41 -4.49
N ILE A 126 8.83 -2.75 -4.33
CA ILE A 126 8.35 -3.46 -3.13
C ILE A 126 8.85 -4.91 -3.06
N GLU A 127 9.30 -5.46 -4.19
CA GLU A 127 9.97 -6.76 -4.32
C GLU A 127 11.47 -6.73 -3.94
N ASN A 128 12.03 -5.53 -3.73
CA ASN A 128 13.43 -5.30 -3.34
C ASN A 128 13.53 -3.99 -2.53
N ILE A 129 13.16 -4.05 -1.26
CA ILE A 129 13.05 -2.89 -0.38
C ILE A 129 14.44 -2.37 0.01
N PRO A 130 14.77 -1.07 -0.24
CA PRO A 130 16.10 -0.51 0.03
C PRO A 130 16.29 -0.14 1.52
N LEU A 131 15.94 -1.05 2.41
CA LEU A 131 16.15 -0.97 3.85
C LEU A 131 16.88 -2.21 4.34
N ALA A 132 17.59 -2.06 5.45
CA ALA A 132 18.27 -3.17 6.09
C ALA A 132 17.28 -4.17 6.71
N ASP A 133 17.74 -5.39 6.94
CA ASP A 133 17.00 -6.40 7.69
C ASP A 133 16.64 -5.84 9.08
N GLU A 134 15.47 -6.21 9.60
CA GLU A 134 15.03 -5.90 10.95
C GLU A 134 15.09 -4.41 11.31
N SER A 135 14.76 -3.54 10.35
CA SER A 135 14.88 -2.09 10.47
C SER A 135 13.57 -1.37 10.80
N VAL A 136 12.42 -2.04 10.62
CA VAL A 136 11.10 -1.43 10.83
C VAL A 136 10.24 -2.22 11.83
N ASP A 137 9.37 -1.53 12.54
CA ASP A 137 8.45 -2.13 13.51
C ASP A 137 7.11 -2.46 12.87
N VAL A 138 6.71 -1.67 11.87
CA VAL A 138 5.42 -1.79 11.21
C VAL A 138 5.58 -1.63 9.71
N VAL A 139 4.93 -2.49 8.95
CA VAL A 139 4.73 -2.31 7.50
C VAL A 139 3.25 -2.07 7.24
N ILE A 140 2.95 -1.00 6.51
CA ILE A 140 1.62 -0.70 5.99
C ILE A 140 1.64 -0.71 4.45
N SER A 141 0.48 -0.90 3.84
CA SER A 141 0.29 -0.75 2.40
C SER A 141 -1.19 -0.47 2.10
N ASN A 142 -1.44 0.27 1.04
CA ASN A 142 -2.79 0.62 0.63
C ASN A 142 -3.00 0.39 -0.87
N CYS A 143 -3.47 -0.81 -1.23
CA CYS A 143 -3.81 -1.23 -2.59
C CYS A 143 -2.60 -1.30 -3.56
N VAL A 144 -1.45 -1.72 -3.09
CA VAL A 144 -0.21 -1.77 -3.89
C VAL A 144 0.28 -3.18 -4.15
N ILE A 145 0.12 -4.11 -3.18
CA ILE A 145 0.67 -5.47 -3.33
C ILE A 145 0.05 -6.19 -4.53
N ASN A 146 -1.22 -5.92 -4.82
CA ASN A 146 -1.89 -6.48 -5.99
C ASN A 146 -1.25 -6.03 -7.33
N LEU A 147 -0.53 -4.92 -7.35
CA LEU A 147 0.15 -4.43 -8.54
C LEU A 147 1.43 -5.22 -8.87
N ALA A 148 2.05 -5.86 -7.89
CA ALA A 148 3.21 -6.71 -8.10
C ALA A 148 2.83 -7.96 -8.93
N PRO A 149 3.60 -8.34 -9.96
CA PRO A 149 3.35 -9.56 -10.73
C PRO A 149 3.47 -10.83 -9.89
N ASP A 150 4.45 -10.87 -9.00
CA ASP A 150 4.69 -11.95 -8.04
C ASP A 150 4.70 -11.40 -6.61
N LYS A 151 3.84 -11.95 -5.75
CA LYS A 151 3.70 -11.53 -4.36
C LYS A 151 4.70 -12.22 -3.42
N VAL A 152 5.29 -13.32 -3.84
CA VAL A 152 6.23 -14.08 -3.00
C VAL A 152 7.46 -13.24 -2.62
N PRO A 153 8.16 -12.57 -3.55
CA PRO A 153 9.25 -11.67 -3.21
C PRO A 153 8.80 -10.51 -2.30
N VAL A 154 7.60 -9.95 -2.54
CA VAL A 154 7.07 -8.84 -1.73
C VAL A 154 6.95 -9.23 -0.26
N PHE A 155 6.31 -10.38 0.03
CA PHE A 155 6.15 -10.84 1.41
C PHE A 155 7.46 -11.31 2.04
N ALA A 156 8.40 -11.85 1.26
CA ALA A 156 9.74 -12.15 1.73
C ALA A 156 10.48 -10.87 2.18
N GLU A 157 10.39 -9.79 1.39
CA GLU A 157 10.96 -8.50 1.74
C GLU A 157 10.29 -7.86 2.95
N ILE A 158 8.96 -7.92 3.05
CA ILE A 158 8.21 -7.47 4.24
C ILE A 158 8.74 -8.20 5.48
N ALA A 159 8.85 -9.53 5.44
CA ALA A 159 9.35 -10.31 6.56
C ALA A 159 10.82 -9.99 6.88
N ARG A 160 11.65 -9.72 5.87
CA ARG A 160 13.07 -9.38 6.05
C ARG A 160 13.24 -8.04 6.79
N VAL A 161 12.51 -7.01 6.36
CA VAL A 161 12.69 -5.66 6.95
C VAL A 161 12.00 -5.48 8.30
N LEU A 162 10.97 -6.27 8.61
CA LEU A 162 10.33 -6.24 9.92
C LEU A 162 11.28 -6.74 11.02
N ARG A 163 11.29 -6.10 12.16
CA ARG A 163 11.92 -6.61 13.38
C ARG A 163 11.14 -7.81 13.93
N PRO A 164 11.77 -8.72 14.69
CA PRO A 164 11.05 -9.70 15.51
C PRO A 164 9.97 -9.01 16.35
N GLY A 165 8.75 -9.56 16.35
CA GLY A 165 7.57 -8.96 16.97
C GLY A 165 6.89 -7.85 16.17
N GLY A 166 7.49 -7.42 15.05
CA GLY A 166 6.90 -6.43 14.14
C GLY A 166 5.61 -6.91 13.49
N ARG A 167 4.85 -5.99 12.93
CA ARG A 167 3.51 -6.28 12.40
C ARG A 167 3.23 -5.69 11.03
N VAL A 168 2.28 -6.29 10.35
CA VAL A 168 1.78 -5.87 9.04
C VAL A 168 0.33 -5.43 9.16
N ALA A 169 -0.03 -4.30 8.53
CA ALA A 169 -1.40 -3.85 8.34
C ALA A 169 -1.58 -3.35 6.90
N ILE A 170 -2.15 -4.20 6.06
CA ILE A 170 -2.34 -3.95 4.63
C ILE A 170 -3.84 -3.77 4.36
N PHE A 171 -4.18 -2.75 3.58
CA PHE A 171 -5.45 -2.69 2.86
C PHE A 171 -5.22 -3.11 1.42
N ASP A 172 -5.93 -4.13 0.94
CA ASP A 172 -5.84 -4.57 -0.45
C ASP A 172 -7.16 -5.19 -0.92
N VAL A 173 -7.31 -5.40 -2.23
CA VAL A 173 -8.43 -6.17 -2.77
C VAL A 173 -8.10 -7.65 -2.67
N VAL A 174 -9.00 -8.41 -2.05
CA VAL A 174 -8.92 -9.86 -1.90
C VAL A 174 -10.11 -10.52 -2.57
N ALA A 175 -9.87 -11.58 -3.32
CA ALA A 175 -10.91 -12.36 -3.98
C ALA A 175 -11.39 -13.52 -3.09
N GLU A 176 -12.67 -13.88 -3.22
CA GLU A 176 -13.23 -15.07 -2.60
C GLU A 176 -12.61 -16.33 -3.21
N ASP A 177 -12.45 -17.38 -2.40
CA ASP A 177 -12.03 -18.69 -2.90
C ASP A 177 -13.11 -19.26 -3.84
N GLY A 178 -12.67 -19.89 -4.94
CA GLY A 178 -13.56 -20.52 -5.92
C GLY A 178 -14.01 -19.61 -7.05
N LEU A 179 -13.60 -18.35 -7.10
CA LEU A 179 -13.74 -17.55 -8.31
C LEU A 179 -12.89 -18.13 -9.43
N ASP A 180 -13.54 -18.53 -10.52
CA ASP A 180 -12.85 -18.91 -11.76
C ASP A 180 -12.13 -17.67 -12.30
N ARG A 181 -10.82 -17.63 -12.11
CA ARG A 181 -9.89 -16.55 -12.48
C ARG A 181 -10.25 -15.17 -11.91
N VAL A 182 -9.43 -14.71 -10.99
CA VAL A 182 -9.36 -13.29 -10.60
C VAL A 182 -8.91 -12.44 -11.80
N THR A 183 -8.25 -13.07 -12.75
CA THR A 183 -7.88 -12.51 -14.03
C THR A 183 -8.79 -13.08 -15.11
N ASP A 184 -9.76 -12.34 -15.60
CA ASP A 184 -10.01 -12.39 -17.01
C ASP A 184 -8.72 -11.88 -17.64
N ALA A 185 -7.91 -12.81 -18.10
CA ALA A 185 -6.62 -12.52 -18.74
C ALA A 185 -6.82 -11.98 -20.16
N SER A 186 -7.89 -11.27 -20.41
CA SER A 186 -8.03 -10.34 -21.49
C SER A 186 -7.27 -9.06 -21.15
N THR A 187 -5.95 -9.17 -21.00
CA THR A 187 -4.97 -8.36 -21.73
C THR A 187 -5.12 -6.83 -21.71
N ASP A 188 -5.92 -6.23 -20.84
CA ASP A 188 -5.89 -4.79 -20.71
C ASP A 188 -5.02 -4.39 -19.49
N GLY A 189 -3.85 -3.78 -19.77
CA GLY A 189 -2.92 -3.31 -18.73
C GLY A 189 -3.58 -2.35 -17.72
N ASN A 190 -4.66 -1.67 -18.11
CA ASN A 190 -5.46 -0.82 -17.25
C ASN A 190 -6.18 -1.63 -16.15
N GLN A 191 -6.59 -2.87 -16.40
CA GLN A 191 -7.23 -3.71 -15.39
C GLN A 191 -6.25 -4.15 -14.29
N TRP A 192 -4.97 -4.31 -14.63
CA TRP A 192 -3.95 -4.61 -13.62
C TRP A 192 -3.70 -3.40 -12.71
N ALA A 193 -3.59 -2.21 -13.29
CA ALA A 193 -3.37 -0.97 -12.55
C ALA A 193 -4.55 -0.61 -11.61
N ASN A 194 -5.76 -1.15 -11.87
CA ASN A 194 -6.93 -0.98 -11.02
C ASN A 194 -7.04 -2.02 -9.89
N CYS A 195 -5.95 -2.68 -9.50
CA CYS A 195 -5.85 -3.66 -8.40
C CYS A 195 -6.73 -4.91 -8.53
N GLY A 196 -7.59 -4.98 -9.55
CA GLY A 196 -8.52 -6.10 -9.71
C GLY A 196 -7.89 -7.36 -10.28
N ALA A 197 -7.03 -7.22 -11.30
CA ALA A 197 -6.44 -8.35 -12.01
C ALA A 197 -5.35 -9.08 -11.20
N GLY A 198 -4.68 -8.38 -10.28
CA GLY A 198 -3.64 -8.95 -9.43
C GLY A 198 -4.12 -9.42 -8.05
N ALA A 199 -5.42 -9.30 -7.75
CA ALA A 199 -5.95 -9.71 -6.45
C ALA A 199 -5.72 -11.20 -6.19
N LEU A 200 -5.25 -11.53 -4.99
CA LEU A 200 -5.12 -12.92 -4.55
C LEU A 200 -6.45 -13.43 -3.99
N HIS A 201 -6.73 -14.72 -4.18
CA HIS A 201 -7.76 -15.41 -3.43
C HIS A 201 -7.41 -15.43 -1.94
N HIS A 202 -8.42 -15.46 -1.07
CA HIS A 202 -8.27 -15.48 0.38
C HIS A 202 -7.25 -16.56 0.83
N SER A 203 -7.44 -17.80 0.41
CA SER A 203 -6.53 -18.90 0.77
C SER A 203 -5.12 -18.73 0.20
N ALA A 204 -4.97 -18.13 -0.99
CA ALA A 204 -3.66 -17.86 -1.59
C ALA A 204 -2.93 -16.78 -0.79
N TYR A 205 -3.64 -15.76 -0.34
CA TYR A 205 -3.06 -14.70 0.50
C TYR A 205 -2.50 -15.26 1.81
N LEU A 206 -3.29 -16.12 2.51
CA LEU A 206 -2.83 -16.80 3.73
C LEU A 206 -1.60 -17.66 3.48
N ARG A 207 -1.55 -18.40 2.35
CA ARG A 207 -0.38 -19.23 2.00
C ARG A 207 0.88 -18.41 1.78
N VAL A 208 0.79 -17.25 1.11
CA VAL A 208 1.96 -16.39 0.84
C VAL A 208 2.48 -15.78 2.14
N LEU A 209 1.60 -15.33 3.05
CA LEU A 209 1.99 -14.85 4.38
C LEU A 209 2.73 -15.94 5.17
N ALA A 210 2.18 -17.15 5.22
CA ALA A 210 2.78 -18.27 5.92
C ALA A 210 4.14 -18.70 5.30
N ALA A 211 4.25 -18.70 3.96
CA ALA A 211 5.49 -19.01 3.25
C ALA A 211 6.61 -17.99 3.55
N ALA A 212 6.26 -16.74 3.82
CA ALA A 212 7.20 -15.70 4.26
C ALA A 212 7.56 -15.79 5.75
N GLY A 213 7.03 -16.78 6.49
CA GLY A 213 7.28 -16.93 7.93
C GLY A 213 6.48 -15.96 8.80
N LEU A 214 5.50 -15.26 8.25
CA LEU A 214 4.60 -14.41 9.03
C LEU A 214 3.53 -15.24 9.72
N VAL A 215 3.27 -14.94 10.98
CA VAL A 215 2.36 -15.68 11.87
C VAL A 215 1.10 -14.87 12.18
N GLU A 216 0.10 -15.53 12.77
CA GLU A 216 -1.18 -14.91 13.16
C GLU A 216 -1.87 -14.17 12.01
N PRO A 217 -1.94 -14.73 10.78
CA PRO A 217 -2.55 -14.03 9.68
C PRO A 217 -4.06 -13.89 9.90
N SER A 218 -4.59 -12.72 9.58
CA SER A 218 -6.04 -12.47 9.53
C SER A 218 -6.41 -11.64 8.31
N ILE A 219 -7.54 -11.98 7.69
CA ILE A 219 -8.11 -11.24 6.56
C ILE A 219 -9.56 -10.90 6.91
N GLN A 220 -9.88 -9.62 6.92
CA GLN A 220 -11.20 -9.11 7.22
C GLN A 220 -11.74 -8.32 6.02
N TYR A 221 -12.79 -8.79 5.40
CA TYR A 221 -13.48 -8.07 4.33
C TYR A 221 -14.17 -6.81 4.87
N THR A 222 -14.11 -5.72 4.13
CA THR A 222 -14.66 -4.42 4.55
C THR A 222 -15.78 -3.92 3.64
N HIS A 223 -15.57 -3.93 2.33
CA HIS A 223 -16.55 -3.45 1.35
C HIS A 223 -16.41 -4.21 0.04
N ASN A 224 -17.46 -4.21 -0.76
CA ASN A 224 -17.46 -4.86 -2.08
C ASN A 224 -16.76 -3.95 -3.11
N THR A 225 -15.83 -4.52 -3.87
CA THR A 225 -15.11 -3.83 -4.97
C THR A 225 -15.46 -4.39 -6.35
N GLY A 226 -16.29 -5.44 -6.40
CA GLY A 226 -16.75 -6.11 -7.61
C GLY A 226 -17.24 -7.53 -7.29
N PRO A 227 -17.77 -8.26 -8.25
CA PRO A 227 -18.26 -9.63 -8.03
C PRO A 227 -17.17 -10.52 -7.41
N GLY A 228 -17.41 -11.04 -6.19
CA GLY A 228 -16.51 -11.89 -5.43
C GLY A 228 -15.18 -11.25 -5.05
N ARG A 229 -15.08 -9.92 -5.05
CA ARG A 229 -13.89 -9.15 -4.67
C ARG A 229 -14.24 -8.14 -3.59
N HIS A 230 -13.39 -8.04 -2.59
CA HIS A 230 -13.61 -7.19 -1.43
C HIS A 230 -12.35 -6.39 -1.12
N GLY A 231 -12.52 -5.12 -0.76
CA GLY A 231 -11.50 -4.43 0.01
C GLY A 231 -11.33 -5.16 1.34
N ALA A 232 -10.12 -5.45 1.72
CA ALA A 232 -9.83 -6.25 2.91
C ALA A 232 -8.68 -5.68 3.72
N ILE A 233 -8.78 -5.87 5.03
CA ILE A 233 -7.69 -5.63 5.96
C ILE A 233 -6.95 -6.95 6.15
N VAL A 234 -5.66 -6.96 5.87
CA VAL A 234 -4.77 -8.10 6.08
C VAL A 234 -3.80 -7.75 7.19
N ARG A 235 -3.72 -8.60 8.21
CA ARG A 235 -2.77 -8.46 9.31
C ARG A 235 -1.95 -9.72 9.47
N ALA A 236 -0.72 -9.55 9.90
CA ALA A 236 0.17 -10.65 10.31
C ALA A 236 1.29 -10.09 11.19
N ARG A 237 2.08 -10.96 11.79
CA ARG A 237 3.23 -10.59 12.64
C ARG A 237 4.47 -11.35 12.23
N ARG A 238 5.63 -10.74 12.42
CA ARG A 238 6.91 -11.46 12.42
C ARG A 238 7.13 -12.08 13.81
N PRO A 239 7.41 -13.39 13.92
CA PRO A 239 7.70 -14.05 15.20
C PRO A 239 8.95 -13.48 15.89
#